data_888ce2ea0c8d4805ef0d85ecbf2494ff
#
_entry.id   888ce2ea0c8d4805ef0d85ecbf2494ff
#
_cell.length_a   1.000
_cell.length_b   1.000
_cell.length_c   1.000
_cell.angle_alpha   90.00
_cell.angle_beta   90.00
_cell.angle_gamma   90.00
#
_symmetry.space_group_name_H-M   'P 1'
#
loop_
_entity.id
_entity.type
_entity.pdbx_description
1 polymer ?
#
loop_
_entity_poly.entity_id
_entity_poly.type
_entity_poly.pdbx_seq_one_letter_code
_entity_poly.pdbx_strand_id
1 'polypeptide(L)'
;PLWHYNVTGYALSDLFENVKKPGQRLAGACFTSGSAGTMSAGDLLKERYPGMKLAVGEALQCPTILDNGFGGHRIEGIGDKHIPWVHNVKNTDMVIDIDDEDSQRLLRLFNCKEGQAYLKSLGLSDEQIEKFTWMGISGIANVLCCIKFAKYYELTEDDVVVTVLTDSAVMYKSRVEELNEQYGAYSAQAAELDHNLHMLNLKTDNMMELTYPERKRVHNLKYYTWVEQQGMSVE
;
A
#
# COMPACT_ATOMS: atom_id res chain seq x y z
N PRO A 1 -4.94 6.96 16.31
CA PRO A 1 -5.34 5.57 16.00
C PRO A 1 -6.84 5.35 16.24
N LEU A 2 -7.39 5.70 17.40
CA LEU A 2 -8.82 5.45 17.75
C LEU A 2 -9.80 6.02 16.72
N TRP A 3 -9.48 7.13 16.06
CA TRP A 3 -10.30 7.67 14.99
C TRP A 3 -10.38 6.69 13.80
N HIS A 4 -9.24 6.19 13.33
CA HIS A 4 -9.21 5.24 12.23
C HIS A 4 -9.86 3.90 12.61
N TYR A 5 -9.68 3.46 13.86
CA TYR A 5 -10.40 2.28 14.37
C TYR A 5 -11.92 2.48 14.30
N ASN A 6 -12.41 3.60 14.86
CA ASN A 6 -13.85 3.85 14.98
C ASN A 6 -14.53 4.37 13.70
N VAL A 7 -13.81 4.99 12.78
CA VAL A 7 -14.39 5.58 11.57
C VAL A 7 -13.99 4.78 10.34
N THR A 8 -12.69 4.73 10.04
CA THR A 8 -12.20 4.06 8.82
C THR A 8 -12.46 2.55 8.86
N GLY A 9 -12.23 1.91 10.01
CA GLY A 9 -12.45 0.48 10.17
C GLY A 9 -13.93 0.08 9.98
N TYR A 10 -14.84 0.84 10.59
CA TYR A 10 -16.29 0.60 10.38
C TYR A 10 -16.70 0.88 8.94
N ALA A 11 -16.24 1.98 8.35
CA ALA A 11 -16.55 2.29 6.96
C ALA A 11 -16.08 1.20 5.97
N LEU A 12 -14.88 0.65 6.17
CA LEU A 12 -14.36 -0.45 5.35
C LEU A 12 -15.16 -1.75 5.58
N SER A 13 -15.53 -2.03 6.83
CA SER A 13 -16.37 -3.17 7.16
C SER A 13 -17.75 -3.07 6.51
N ASP A 14 -18.39 -1.90 6.62
CA ASP A 14 -19.71 -1.66 6.03
C ASP A 14 -19.64 -1.70 4.50
N LEU A 15 -18.58 -1.14 3.90
CA LEU A 15 -18.34 -1.24 2.47
C LEU A 15 -18.24 -2.70 2.04
N PHE A 16 -17.41 -3.50 2.72
CA PHE A 16 -17.28 -4.93 2.40
C PHE A 16 -18.61 -5.66 2.47
N GLU A 17 -19.38 -5.48 3.56
CA GLU A 17 -20.69 -6.13 3.72
C GLU A 17 -21.68 -5.74 2.62
N ASN A 18 -21.60 -4.49 2.12
CA ASN A 18 -22.51 -4.00 1.07
C ASN A 18 -22.12 -4.44 -0.36
N VAL A 19 -20.83 -4.73 -0.61
CA VAL A 19 -20.37 -5.04 -1.97
C VAL A 19 -20.00 -6.50 -2.19
N LYS A 20 -19.78 -7.27 -1.11
CA LYS A 20 -19.38 -8.68 -1.22
C LYS A 20 -20.44 -9.52 -1.94
N LYS A 21 -20.01 -10.46 -2.73
CA LYS A 21 -20.86 -11.48 -3.35
C LYS A 21 -21.06 -12.66 -2.39
N PRO A 22 -22.11 -13.47 -2.59
CA PRO A 22 -22.30 -14.71 -1.83
C PRO A 22 -21.04 -15.60 -1.94
N GLY A 23 -20.56 -16.09 -0.80
CA GLY A 23 -19.36 -16.94 -0.72
C GLY A 23 -18.06 -16.17 -0.52
N GLN A 24 -18.01 -14.87 -0.81
CA GLN A 24 -16.80 -14.08 -0.61
C GLN A 24 -16.51 -13.81 0.86
N ARG A 25 -15.20 -13.85 1.20
CA ARG A 25 -14.68 -13.50 2.53
C ARG A 25 -13.70 -12.33 2.48
N LEU A 26 -13.59 -11.60 3.55
CA LEU A 26 -12.52 -10.62 3.71
C LEU A 26 -11.22 -11.38 4.06
N ALA A 27 -10.34 -11.51 3.07
CA ALA A 27 -9.08 -12.24 3.20
C ALA A 27 -7.97 -11.37 3.79
N GLY A 28 -8.00 -10.07 3.52
CA GLY A 28 -6.98 -9.17 4.02
C GLY A 28 -7.27 -7.68 3.89
N ALA A 29 -6.42 -6.92 4.56
CA ALA A 29 -6.32 -5.47 4.40
C ALA A 29 -4.85 -5.09 4.24
N CYS A 30 -4.55 -4.19 3.30
CA CYS A 30 -3.21 -3.66 3.06
C CYS A 30 -3.23 -2.16 3.24
N PHE A 31 -2.39 -1.64 4.12
CA PHE A 31 -2.28 -0.20 4.36
C PHE A 31 -0.81 0.22 4.39
N THR A 32 -0.44 1.17 3.55
CA THR A 32 0.87 1.81 3.65
C THR A 32 0.95 2.65 4.91
N SER A 33 2.12 2.65 5.54
CA SER A 33 2.33 3.30 6.83
C SER A 33 3.28 4.49 6.72
N GLY A 34 2.82 5.64 7.22
CA GLY A 34 3.65 6.71 7.73
C GLY A 34 3.43 6.75 9.24
N SER A 35 2.39 7.46 9.70
CA SER A 35 2.03 7.52 11.14
C SER A 35 1.34 6.27 11.70
N ALA A 36 1.12 5.23 10.90
CA ALA A 36 0.37 4.01 11.21
C ALA A 36 -1.11 4.24 11.64
N GLY A 37 -1.69 5.38 11.31
CA GLY A 37 -3.07 5.68 11.67
C GLY A 37 -4.07 4.66 11.11
N THR A 38 -3.97 4.35 9.82
CA THR A 38 -4.84 3.41 9.12
C THR A 38 -4.68 1.95 9.57
N MET A 39 -3.52 1.60 10.15
CA MET A 39 -3.29 0.25 10.69
C MET A 39 -4.30 -0.11 11.80
N SER A 40 -4.78 0.88 12.56
CA SER A 40 -5.80 0.64 13.58
C SER A 40 -7.19 0.32 13.00
N ALA A 41 -7.48 0.69 11.75
CA ALA A 41 -8.65 0.18 11.05
C ALA A 41 -8.54 -1.33 10.80
N GLY A 42 -7.32 -1.80 10.49
CA GLY A 42 -7.00 -3.22 10.38
C GLY A 42 -7.21 -3.98 11.70
N ASP A 43 -6.92 -3.36 12.85
CA ASP A 43 -7.21 -3.96 14.15
C ASP A 43 -8.72 -4.25 14.32
N LEU A 44 -9.59 -3.30 14.00
CA LEU A 44 -11.04 -3.51 14.01
C LEU A 44 -11.47 -4.62 13.03
N LEU A 45 -10.93 -4.57 11.81
CA LEU A 45 -11.29 -5.57 10.80
C LEU A 45 -10.90 -6.98 11.24
N LYS A 46 -9.76 -7.17 11.90
CA LYS A 46 -9.37 -8.48 12.45
C LYS A 46 -10.27 -8.97 13.57
N GLU A 47 -10.84 -8.08 14.38
CA GLU A 47 -11.84 -8.44 15.38
C GLU A 47 -13.14 -8.90 14.74
N ARG A 48 -13.58 -8.23 13.67
CA ARG A 48 -14.83 -8.53 12.97
C ARG A 48 -14.73 -9.73 12.03
N TYR A 49 -13.57 -9.92 11.42
CA TYR A 49 -13.32 -10.98 10.43
C TYR A 49 -12.15 -11.87 10.86
N PRO A 50 -12.39 -12.80 11.79
CA PRO A 50 -11.36 -13.73 12.24
C PRO A 50 -10.77 -14.52 11.07
N GLY A 51 -9.45 -14.55 11.00
CA GLY A 51 -8.72 -15.23 9.91
C GLY A 51 -8.25 -14.34 8.77
N MET A 52 -8.74 -13.07 8.66
CA MET A 52 -8.13 -12.12 7.73
C MET A 52 -6.70 -11.79 8.15
N LYS A 53 -5.88 -11.42 7.17
CA LYS A 53 -4.50 -10.97 7.37
C LYS A 53 -4.38 -9.46 7.21
N LEU A 54 -3.53 -8.84 8.03
CA LEU A 54 -3.24 -7.41 7.95
C LEU A 54 -1.81 -7.20 7.46
N ALA A 55 -1.65 -6.53 6.32
CA ALA A 55 -0.35 -6.16 5.78
C ALA A 55 -0.08 -4.66 5.97
N VAL A 56 1.15 -4.35 6.38
CA VAL A 56 1.69 -3.00 6.35
C VAL A 56 2.55 -2.83 5.10
N GLY A 57 2.30 -1.74 4.34
CA GLY A 57 3.13 -1.36 3.20
C GLY A 57 4.12 -0.26 3.58
N GLU A 58 5.34 -0.34 3.06
CA GLU A 58 6.33 0.73 3.17
C GLU A 58 7.08 0.93 1.84
N ALA A 59 7.88 1.97 1.74
CA ALA A 59 8.72 2.19 0.57
C ALA A 59 10.00 1.33 0.68
N LEU A 60 10.36 0.61 -0.37
CA LEU A 60 11.58 -0.19 -0.42
C LEU A 60 12.85 0.64 -0.12
N GLN A 61 12.84 1.91 -0.48
CA GLN A 61 13.94 2.84 -0.19
C GLN A 61 14.00 3.28 1.29
N CYS A 62 12.95 2.95 2.07
CA CYS A 62 12.87 3.21 3.51
C CYS A 62 12.29 2.00 4.25
N PRO A 63 12.98 0.84 4.25
CA PRO A 63 12.48 -0.45 4.71
C PRO A 63 12.59 -0.59 6.24
N THR A 64 11.91 0.27 6.98
CA THR A 64 12.07 0.36 8.44
C THR A 64 11.57 -0.90 9.15
N ILE A 65 10.45 -1.45 8.69
CA ILE A 65 9.86 -2.65 9.28
C ILE A 65 10.51 -3.91 8.69
N LEU A 66 10.74 -3.94 7.37
CA LEU A 66 11.30 -5.11 6.72
C LEU A 66 12.76 -5.35 7.15
N ASP A 67 13.62 -4.33 7.03
CA ASP A 67 15.08 -4.49 7.17
C ASP A 67 15.71 -3.62 8.27
N ASN A 68 14.93 -2.96 9.11
CA ASN A 68 15.41 -1.94 10.07
C ASN A 68 16.20 -0.82 9.36
N GLY A 69 15.85 -0.56 8.10
CA GLY A 69 16.53 0.41 7.24
C GLY A 69 15.88 1.79 7.28
N PHE A 70 16.58 2.75 6.67
CA PHE A 70 16.09 4.11 6.51
C PHE A 70 16.74 4.74 5.28
N GLY A 71 15.94 5.45 4.49
CA GLY A 71 16.42 6.20 3.34
C GLY A 71 15.38 7.18 2.80
N GLY A 72 15.80 8.02 1.87
CA GLY A 72 14.89 8.89 1.13
C GLY A 72 14.11 8.09 0.09
N HIS A 73 12.82 8.37 -0.03
CA HIS A 73 11.91 7.72 -0.98
C HIS A 73 10.99 8.74 -1.65
N ARG A 74 10.30 8.32 -2.72
CA ARG A 74 9.41 9.16 -3.53
C ARG A 74 7.93 8.77 -3.43
N ILE A 75 7.57 7.84 -2.59
CA ILE A 75 6.16 7.53 -2.29
C ILE A 75 5.71 8.50 -1.20
N GLU A 76 5.23 9.68 -1.60
CA GLU A 76 4.82 10.73 -0.68
C GLU A 76 3.64 10.29 0.19
N GLY A 77 3.64 10.78 1.43
CA GLY A 77 2.59 10.49 2.42
C GLY A 77 2.78 9.21 3.23
N ILE A 78 3.83 8.43 2.95
CA ILE A 78 4.20 7.24 3.73
C ILE A 78 5.67 7.29 4.14
N GLY A 79 6.10 6.27 4.88
CA GLY A 79 7.49 6.11 5.31
C GLY A 79 7.82 6.89 6.57
N ASP A 80 8.51 6.25 7.47
CA ASP A 80 9.07 6.86 8.68
C ASP A 80 10.36 6.11 9.04
N LYS A 81 11.35 6.83 9.53
CA LYS A 81 12.57 6.23 10.09
C LYS A 81 12.35 5.49 11.41
N HIS A 82 11.14 5.57 11.96
CA HIS A 82 10.74 4.93 13.19
C HIS A 82 9.47 4.11 12.97
N ILE A 83 9.37 2.99 13.66
CA ILE A 83 8.07 2.31 13.76
C ILE A 83 7.19 3.16 14.68
N PRO A 84 6.05 3.68 14.21
CA PRO A 84 5.21 4.55 15.02
C PRO A 84 4.79 3.90 16.33
N TRP A 85 4.78 4.68 17.41
CA TRP A 85 4.40 4.19 18.74
C TRP A 85 3.03 3.51 18.75
N VAL A 86 2.10 4.05 17.98
CA VAL A 86 0.71 3.57 17.87
C VAL A 86 0.54 2.32 17.01
N HIS A 87 1.58 1.89 16.30
CA HIS A 87 1.51 0.70 15.45
C HIS A 87 1.39 -0.57 16.30
N ASN A 88 0.30 -1.30 16.13
CA ASN A 88 0.08 -2.58 16.79
C ASN A 88 0.77 -3.72 16.03
N VAL A 89 2.06 -3.88 16.27
CA VAL A 89 2.89 -4.91 15.62
C VAL A 89 2.35 -6.32 15.85
N LYS A 90 1.70 -6.56 17.00
CA LYS A 90 1.14 -7.86 17.33
C LYS A 90 0.06 -8.32 16.35
N ASN A 91 -0.72 -7.39 15.81
CA ASN A 91 -1.78 -7.69 14.85
C ASN A 91 -1.33 -7.64 13.38
N THR A 92 -0.15 -7.13 13.09
CA THR A 92 0.39 -7.09 11.73
C THR A 92 0.91 -8.45 11.33
N ASP A 93 0.45 -8.98 10.20
CA ASP A 93 0.80 -10.32 9.73
C ASP A 93 1.89 -10.31 8.66
N MET A 94 2.03 -9.21 7.92
CA MET A 94 2.97 -9.11 6.82
C MET A 94 3.47 -7.69 6.66
N VAL A 95 4.71 -7.52 6.21
CA VAL A 95 5.26 -6.28 5.67
C VAL A 95 5.51 -6.45 4.18
N ILE A 96 5.20 -5.43 3.39
CA ILE A 96 5.33 -5.41 1.94
C ILE A 96 5.97 -4.09 1.51
N ASP A 97 7.15 -4.18 0.94
CA ASP A 97 7.83 -2.99 0.41
C ASP A 97 7.51 -2.81 -1.07
N ILE A 98 7.27 -1.56 -1.44
CA ILE A 98 7.00 -1.12 -2.80
C ILE A 98 8.14 -0.23 -3.28
N ASP A 99 8.70 -0.56 -4.43
CA ASP A 99 9.72 0.26 -5.06
C ASP A 99 9.12 1.61 -5.51
N ASP A 100 9.84 2.68 -5.25
CA ASP A 100 9.50 4.03 -5.73
C ASP A 100 9.22 4.03 -7.23
N GLU A 101 10.02 3.32 -8.02
CA GLU A 101 9.85 3.24 -9.48
C GLU A 101 8.48 2.64 -9.84
N ASP A 102 8.05 1.58 -9.16
CA ASP A 102 6.75 0.96 -9.45
C ASP A 102 5.61 1.97 -9.31
N SER A 103 5.59 2.72 -8.21
CA SER A 103 4.57 3.73 -7.96
C SER A 103 4.64 4.91 -8.92
N GLN A 104 5.84 5.40 -9.20
CA GLN A 104 6.05 6.57 -10.08
C GLN A 104 5.74 6.24 -11.54
N ARG A 105 6.12 5.06 -12.02
CA ARG A 105 5.83 4.61 -13.38
C ARG A 105 4.33 4.43 -13.62
N LEU A 106 3.63 3.85 -12.67
CA LEU A 106 2.18 3.72 -12.75
C LEU A 106 1.44 5.04 -12.62
N LEU A 107 1.94 5.99 -11.79
CA LEU A 107 1.40 7.35 -11.76
C LEU A 107 1.42 7.97 -13.17
N ARG A 108 2.52 7.80 -13.89
CA ARG A 108 2.70 8.30 -15.26
C ARG A 108 1.79 7.57 -16.25
N LEU A 109 1.71 6.24 -16.17
CA LEU A 109 0.84 5.40 -17.00
C LEU A 109 -0.63 5.84 -16.90
N PHE A 110 -1.11 6.10 -15.69
CA PHE A 110 -2.52 6.42 -15.45
C PHE A 110 -2.87 7.88 -15.81
N ASN A 111 -1.90 8.79 -15.83
CA ASN A 111 -2.16 10.22 -15.96
C ASN A 111 -1.66 10.86 -17.26
N CYS A 112 -0.81 10.20 -18.05
CA CYS A 112 -0.43 10.67 -19.37
C CYS A 112 -1.43 10.20 -20.44
N LYS A 113 -1.68 11.04 -21.45
CA LYS A 113 -2.63 10.73 -22.55
C LYS A 113 -2.26 9.46 -23.28
N GLU A 114 -0.98 9.24 -23.53
CA GLU A 114 -0.44 8.05 -24.20
C GLU A 114 -0.67 6.79 -23.37
N GLY A 115 -0.52 6.89 -22.03
CA GLY A 115 -0.82 5.79 -21.11
C GLY A 115 -2.30 5.45 -21.08
N GLN A 116 -3.16 6.45 -21.00
CA GLN A 116 -4.62 6.27 -21.06
C GLN A 116 -5.06 5.68 -22.41
N ALA A 117 -4.48 6.14 -23.51
CA ALA A 117 -4.74 5.57 -24.85
C ALA A 117 -4.30 4.10 -24.95
N TYR A 118 -3.15 3.77 -24.37
CA TYR A 118 -2.66 2.40 -24.25
C TYR A 118 -3.64 1.52 -23.44
N LEU A 119 -4.05 1.97 -22.25
CA LEU A 119 -5.01 1.25 -21.41
C LEU A 119 -6.35 1.04 -22.12
N LYS A 120 -6.81 2.02 -22.90
CA LYS A 120 -8.01 1.89 -23.74
C LYS A 120 -7.84 0.84 -24.82
N SER A 121 -6.65 0.71 -25.40
CA SER A 121 -6.36 -0.34 -26.40
C SER A 121 -6.38 -1.75 -25.81
N LEU A 122 -6.22 -1.90 -24.50
CA LEU A 122 -6.38 -3.15 -23.77
C LEU A 122 -7.84 -3.48 -23.44
N GLY A 123 -8.79 -2.62 -23.81
CA GLY A 123 -10.21 -2.84 -23.63
C GLY A 123 -10.83 -2.18 -22.40
N LEU A 124 -10.07 -1.33 -21.67
CA LEU A 124 -10.64 -0.58 -20.56
C LEU A 124 -11.56 0.54 -21.07
N SER A 125 -12.68 0.76 -20.37
CA SER A 125 -13.59 1.86 -20.66
C SER A 125 -13.03 3.20 -20.19
N ASP A 126 -13.53 4.29 -20.79
CA ASP A 126 -13.13 5.65 -20.37
C ASP A 126 -13.45 5.89 -18.87
N GLU A 127 -14.56 5.35 -18.36
CA GLU A 127 -14.93 5.43 -16.95
C GLU A 127 -13.92 4.70 -16.05
N GLN A 128 -13.43 3.53 -16.46
CA GLN A 128 -12.40 2.80 -15.70
C GLN A 128 -11.08 3.55 -15.69
N ILE A 129 -10.69 4.11 -16.84
CA ILE A 129 -9.44 4.88 -16.98
C ILE A 129 -9.50 6.16 -16.13
N GLU A 130 -10.65 6.86 -16.12
CA GLU A 130 -10.84 8.03 -15.27
C GLU A 130 -10.62 7.70 -13.78
N LYS A 131 -11.11 6.56 -13.31
CA LYS A 131 -10.95 6.15 -11.91
C LYS A 131 -9.49 5.94 -11.49
N PHE A 132 -8.59 5.59 -12.40
CA PHE A 132 -7.17 5.50 -12.08
C PHE A 132 -6.56 6.85 -11.69
N THR A 133 -7.08 7.96 -12.20
CA THR A 133 -6.62 9.31 -11.83
C THR A 133 -7.00 9.72 -10.40
N TRP A 134 -7.89 8.94 -9.75
CA TRP A 134 -8.26 9.16 -8.35
C TRP A 134 -7.22 8.60 -7.36
N MET A 135 -6.24 7.84 -7.85
CA MET A 135 -5.17 7.30 -7.04
C MET A 135 -3.96 8.23 -7.05
N GLY A 136 -3.62 8.79 -5.90
CA GLY A 136 -2.33 9.42 -5.67
C GLY A 136 -1.23 8.38 -5.51
N ILE A 137 -0.01 8.82 -5.26
CA ILE A 137 1.18 7.95 -5.22
C ILE A 137 1.04 6.87 -4.14
N SER A 138 0.63 7.22 -2.93
CA SER A 138 0.43 6.25 -1.86
C SER A 138 -0.76 5.32 -2.11
N GLY A 139 -1.79 5.79 -2.83
CA GLY A 139 -2.90 4.97 -3.28
C GLY A 139 -2.46 3.89 -4.27
N ILE A 140 -1.59 4.24 -5.22
CA ILE A 140 -0.97 3.28 -6.14
C ILE A 140 -0.14 2.26 -5.36
N ALA A 141 0.70 2.71 -4.42
CA ALA A 141 1.48 1.81 -3.56
C ALA A 141 0.57 0.84 -2.76
N ASN A 142 -0.55 1.31 -2.23
CA ASN A 142 -1.55 0.46 -1.58
C ASN A 142 -2.11 -0.62 -2.51
N VAL A 143 -2.43 -0.27 -3.76
CA VAL A 143 -2.92 -1.26 -4.75
C VAL A 143 -1.83 -2.27 -5.09
N LEU A 144 -0.57 -1.84 -5.24
CA LEU A 144 0.56 -2.73 -5.47
C LEU A 144 0.78 -3.68 -4.28
N CYS A 145 0.66 -3.19 -3.04
CA CYS A 145 0.66 -4.04 -1.84
C CYS A 145 -0.44 -5.11 -1.91
N CYS A 146 -1.67 -4.72 -2.30
CA CYS A 146 -2.78 -5.68 -2.44
C CYS A 146 -2.48 -6.75 -3.51
N ILE A 147 -1.86 -6.38 -4.63
CA ILE A 147 -1.49 -7.32 -5.69
C ILE A 147 -0.42 -8.30 -5.19
N LYS A 148 0.65 -7.81 -4.54
CA LYS A 148 1.70 -8.67 -3.95
C LYS A 148 1.12 -9.59 -2.88
N PHE A 149 0.26 -9.06 -2.01
CA PHE A 149 -0.45 -9.81 -0.98
C PHE A 149 -1.30 -10.94 -1.58
N ALA A 150 -2.11 -10.62 -2.60
CA ALA A 150 -2.96 -11.60 -3.27
C ALA A 150 -2.15 -12.70 -3.94
N LYS A 151 -1.05 -12.35 -4.62
CA LYS A 151 -0.13 -13.32 -5.24
C LYS A 151 0.52 -14.22 -4.19
N TYR A 152 0.97 -13.66 -3.08
CA TYR A 152 1.66 -14.43 -2.02
C TYR A 152 0.74 -15.45 -1.35
N TYR A 153 -0.48 -15.06 -1.03
CA TYR A 153 -1.46 -15.94 -0.39
C TYR A 153 -2.30 -16.76 -1.39
N GLU A 154 -1.97 -16.69 -2.69
CA GLU A 154 -2.68 -17.41 -3.76
C GLU A 154 -4.21 -17.19 -3.69
N LEU A 155 -4.60 -15.92 -3.47
CA LEU A 155 -6.01 -15.56 -3.31
C LEU A 155 -6.80 -15.79 -4.61
N THR A 156 -8.06 -16.11 -4.45
CA THR A 156 -9.00 -16.41 -5.53
C THR A 156 -10.08 -15.32 -5.65
N GLU A 157 -11.03 -15.49 -6.55
CA GLU A 157 -12.18 -14.60 -6.73
C GLU A 157 -13.15 -14.55 -5.53
N ASP A 158 -13.04 -15.51 -4.62
CA ASP A 158 -13.80 -15.54 -3.36
C ASP A 158 -13.14 -14.74 -2.25
N ASP A 159 -11.91 -14.27 -2.47
CA ASP A 159 -11.11 -13.55 -1.50
C ASP A 159 -11.12 -12.05 -1.79
N VAL A 160 -11.54 -11.25 -0.83
CA VAL A 160 -11.55 -9.79 -0.93
C VAL A 160 -10.42 -9.20 -0.11
N VAL A 161 -9.67 -8.28 -0.69
CA VAL A 161 -8.67 -7.45 0.00
C VAL A 161 -9.13 -6.00 -0.03
N VAL A 162 -9.07 -5.31 1.10
CA VAL A 162 -9.44 -3.90 1.19
C VAL A 162 -8.21 -3.03 1.42
N THR A 163 -8.27 -1.81 0.91
CA THR A 163 -7.27 -0.77 1.14
C THR A 163 -7.91 0.62 1.13
N VAL A 164 -7.12 1.66 1.33
CA VAL A 164 -7.56 3.06 1.27
C VAL A 164 -6.85 3.81 0.17
N LEU A 165 -7.56 4.70 -0.50
CA LEU A 165 -7.03 5.66 -1.45
C LEU A 165 -7.19 7.04 -0.82
N THR A 166 -6.10 7.63 -0.36
CA THR A 166 -6.13 8.81 0.52
C THR A 166 -6.22 10.14 -0.22
N ASP A 167 -5.69 10.19 -1.44
CA ASP A 167 -5.61 11.38 -2.28
C ASP A 167 -5.69 11.00 -3.75
N SER A 168 -5.66 11.99 -4.64
CA SER A 168 -5.72 11.77 -6.08
C SER A 168 -4.47 12.27 -6.80
N ALA A 169 -4.24 11.78 -8.02
CA ALA A 169 -3.15 12.21 -8.88
C ALA A 169 -3.14 13.71 -9.20
N VAL A 170 -4.26 14.41 -9.01
CA VAL A 170 -4.35 15.86 -9.19
C VAL A 170 -3.32 16.63 -8.36
N MET A 171 -2.95 16.08 -7.20
CA MET A 171 -1.94 16.66 -6.31
C MET A 171 -0.50 16.48 -6.80
N TYR A 172 -0.28 15.59 -7.77
CA TYR A 172 1.05 15.13 -8.19
C TYR A 172 1.40 15.48 -9.64
N LYS A 173 0.81 16.55 -10.19
CA LYS A 173 1.11 17.01 -11.56
C LYS A 173 2.57 17.31 -11.77
N SER A 174 3.22 17.98 -10.81
CA SER A 174 4.65 18.27 -10.86
C SER A 174 5.51 17.00 -10.91
N ARG A 175 5.08 15.92 -10.25
CA ARG A 175 5.78 14.63 -10.31
C ARG A 175 5.72 14.01 -11.70
N VAL A 176 4.58 14.11 -12.38
CA VAL A 176 4.46 13.65 -13.78
C VAL A 176 5.35 14.48 -14.70
N GLU A 177 5.45 15.80 -14.47
CA GLU A 177 6.35 16.69 -15.21
C GLU A 177 7.84 16.32 -14.98
N GLU A 178 8.26 16.15 -13.73
CA GLU A 178 9.62 15.69 -13.36
C GLU A 178 9.96 14.34 -14.00
N LEU A 179 9.02 13.39 -14.02
CA LEU A 179 9.20 12.10 -14.68
C LEU A 179 9.35 12.24 -16.21
N ASN A 180 8.63 13.20 -16.82
CA ASN A 180 8.76 13.50 -18.23
C ASN A 180 10.10 14.18 -18.55
N GLU A 181 10.63 15.00 -17.67
CA GLU A 181 11.97 15.58 -17.80
C GLU A 181 13.05 14.49 -17.64
N GLN A 182 12.91 13.60 -16.68
CA GLN A 182 13.89 12.56 -16.40
C GLN A 182 13.92 11.47 -17.48
N TYR A 183 12.75 11.01 -17.96
CA TYR A 183 12.64 9.86 -18.85
C TYR A 183 12.23 10.22 -20.28
N GLY A 184 12.11 11.50 -20.60
CA GLY A 184 11.63 11.99 -21.88
C GLY A 184 10.10 11.95 -22.02
N ALA A 185 9.59 12.40 -23.17
CA ALA A 185 8.17 12.41 -23.47
C ALA A 185 7.57 10.99 -23.38
N TYR A 186 6.39 10.89 -22.76
CA TYR A 186 5.74 9.59 -22.64
C TYR A 186 5.26 9.08 -24.01
N SER A 187 5.39 7.80 -24.25
CA SER A 187 5.02 7.17 -25.53
C SER A 187 4.20 5.91 -25.28
N ALA A 188 3.52 5.40 -26.30
CA ALA A 188 2.80 4.13 -26.21
C ALA A 188 3.72 2.95 -25.85
N GLN A 189 4.96 2.96 -26.33
CA GLN A 189 5.98 1.96 -25.98
C GLN A 189 6.39 2.06 -24.51
N ALA A 190 6.56 3.29 -23.99
CA ALA A 190 6.84 3.50 -22.57
C ALA A 190 5.66 3.03 -21.70
N ALA A 191 4.42 3.28 -22.13
CA ALA A 191 3.23 2.84 -21.43
C ALA A 191 3.11 1.30 -21.37
N GLU A 192 3.38 0.62 -22.48
CA GLU A 192 3.43 -0.83 -22.53
C GLU A 192 4.52 -1.40 -21.62
N LEU A 193 5.70 -0.80 -21.62
CA LEU A 193 6.82 -1.20 -20.79
C LEU A 193 6.51 -1.02 -19.30
N ASP A 194 6.00 0.16 -18.94
CA ASP A 194 5.64 0.46 -17.54
C ASP A 194 4.54 -0.49 -17.02
N HIS A 195 3.51 -0.76 -17.84
CA HIS A 195 2.46 -1.73 -17.48
C HIS A 195 3.03 -3.15 -17.27
N ASN A 196 3.90 -3.60 -18.18
CA ASN A 196 4.48 -4.93 -18.09
C ASN A 196 5.43 -5.08 -16.90
N LEU A 197 6.34 -4.13 -16.68
CA LEU A 197 7.39 -4.25 -15.65
C LEU A 197 6.85 -3.97 -14.25
N HIS A 198 6.04 -2.91 -14.10
CA HIS A 198 5.67 -2.35 -12.79
C HIS A 198 4.28 -2.81 -12.31
N MET A 199 3.53 -3.56 -13.11
CA MET A 199 2.22 -4.09 -12.73
C MET A 199 2.08 -5.59 -13.01
N LEU A 200 2.17 -6.02 -14.27
CA LEU A 200 1.94 -7.43 -14.63
C LEU A 200 3.02 -8.37 -14.06
N ASN A 201 4.29 -7.96 -14.12
CA ASN A 201 5.43 -8.71 -13.60
C ASN A 201 5.78 -8.38 -12.14
N LEU A 202 4.90 -7.71 -11.42
CA LEU A 202 5.11 -7.44 -9.99
C LEU A 202 5.34 -8.75 -9.24
N LYS A 203 6.50 -8.88 -8.59
CA LYS A 203 6.94 -10.09 -7.90
C LYS A 203 6.54 -10.08 -6.43
N THR A 204 6.63 -11.24 -5.78
CA THR A 204 6.48 -11.40 -4.33
C THR A 204 7.83 -11.31 -3.60
N ASP A 205 8.68 -10.41 -4.05
CA ASP A 205 9.93 -10.01 -3.41
C ASP A 205 9.72 -8.84 -2.44
N ASN A 206 10.74 -8.52 -1.66
CA ASN A 206 10.72 -7.40 -0.70
C ASN A 206 9.45 -7.41 0.16
N MET A 207 9.14 -8.58 0.71
CA MET A 207 8.02 -8.76 1.63
C MET A 207 8.31 -9.92 2.57
N MET A 208 7.70 -9.90 3.75
CA MET A 208 7.93 -10.89 4.77
C MET A 208 6.69 -11.12 5.63
N GLU A 209 6.31 -12.39 5.81
CA GLU A 209 5.31 -12.75 6.80
C GLU A 209 5.89 -12.60 8.20
N LEU A 210 5.21 -11.84 9.07
CA LEU A 210 5.66 -11.55 10.41
C LEU A 210 5.32 -12.70 11.36
N THR A 211 6.23 -13.66 11.46
CA THR A 211 6.19 -14.71 12.48
C THR A 211 6.46 -14.13 13.87
N TYR A 212 6.41 -14.95 14.93
CA TYR A 212 6.71 -14.49 16.29
C TYR A 212 8.11 -13.86 16.43
N PRO A 213 9.19 -14.45 15.92
CA PRO A 213 10.51 -13.83 15.96
C PRO A 213 10.54 -12.46 15.25
N GLU A 214 9.91 -12.35 14.09
CA GLU A 214 9.88 -11.11 13.32
C GLU A 214 9.06 -10.01 14.01
N ARG A 215 7.87 -10.34 14.52
CA ARG A 215 7.10 -9.39 15.34
C ARG A 215 7.87 -8.92 16.57
N LYS A 216 8.62 -9.82 17.20
CA LYS A 216 9.49 -9.49 18.33
C LYS A 216 10.62 -8.53 17.92
N ARG A 217 11.26 -8.78 16.77
CA ARG A 217 12.29 -7.89 16.20
C ARG A 217 11.73 -6.48 15.98
N VAL A 218 10.60 -6.38 15.29
CA VAL A 218 9.92 -5.10 14.99
C VAL A 218 9.48 -4.39 16.28
N HIS A 219 8.94 -5.15 17.24
CA HIS A 219 8.56 -4.60 18.56
C HIS A 219 9.78 -4.10 19.34
N ASN A 220 10.89 -4.84 19.33
CA ASN A 220 12.11 -4.43 20.02
C ASN A 220 12.70 -3.15 19.40
N LEU A 221 12.68 -3.01 18.07
CA LEU A 221 13.10 -1.78 17.40
C LEU A 221 12.22 -0.60 17.81
N LYS A 222 10.90 -0.79 17.86
CA LYS A 222 9.95 0.21 18.35
C LYS A 222 10.22 0.59 19.82
N TYR A 223 10.42 -0.40 20.69
CA TYR A 223 10.73 -0.19 22.10
C TYR A 223 12.04 0.58 22.27
N TYR A 224 13.11 0.14 21.60
CA TYR A 224 14.41 0.80 21.63
C TYR A 224 14.31 2.28 21.23
N THR A 225 13.61 2.56 20.13
CA THR A 225 13.47 3.93 19.63
C THR A 225 12.71 4.82 20.61
N TRP A 226 11.54 4.38 21.05
CA TRP A 226 10.65 5.25 21.81
C TRP A 226 10.95 5.27 23.31
N VAL A 227 11.26 4.12 23.90
CA VAL A 227 11.51 4.03 25.34
C VAL A 227 12.97 4.35 25.66
N GLU A 228 13.91 3.64 25.03
CA GLU A 228 15.32 3.80 25.41
C GLU A 228 15.94 5.08 24.84
N GLN A 229 15.66 5.44 23.60
CA GLN A 229 16.24 6.65 23.01
C GLN A 229 15.44 7.93 23.30
N GLN A 230 14.10 7.87 23.28
CA GLN A 230 13.23 9.03 23.43
C GLN A 230 12.69 9.20 24.87
N GLY A 231 12.90 8.24 25.74
CA GLY A 231 12.51 8.32 27.15
C GLY A 231 10.99 8.24 27.38
N MET A 232 10.22 7.66 26.46
CA MET A 232 8.79 7.46 26.67
C MET A 232 8.53 6.45 27.79
N SER A 233 7.52 6.71 28.62
CA SER A 233 7.03 5.75 29.61
C SER A 233 6.44 4.52 28.93
N VAL A 234 6.59 3.38 29.57
CA VAL A 234 5.92 2.11 29.15
C VAL A 234 4.53 1.93 29.77
N GLU A 235 4.12 2.85 30.67
CA GLU A 235 2.82 2.90 31.33
C GLU A 235 1.77 3.64 30.50
#